data_3a5d0a6eba5aa582c894ce1eed0d433e
#
_entry.id   3a5d0a6eba5aa582c894ce1eed0d433e
#
_cell.length_a   1.000
_cell.length_b   1.000
_cell.length_c   1.000
_cell.angle_alpha   90.00
_cell.angle_beta   90.00
_cell.angle_gamma   90.00
#
_symmetry.space_group_name_H-M   'P 1'
#
loop_
_entity.id
_entity.type
_entity.pdbx_description
1 polymer ?
#
loop_
_entity_poly.entity_id
_entity_poly.type
_entity_poly.pdbx_seq_one_letter_code
_entity_poly.pdbx_strand_id
1 'polypeptide(L)'
;MPHRSECPPNSSHPTVQRGTALPLLVVGISVLVLLLLMTRLRLNGFAALLLVAVGVALVRGIPVATIPDVLSEGIGGQIGDTMLTIGLGAMVGRVMGDSGAAQRIAGRLLDAFGPRWVQVAMVVTSMLIGVTMFYEVAFVIIVPIAFTLVRVTGAKLLWVGLPMSIALSTMHSFLPPHPGPTAVAATFHASVGLTLFYGLFIAVPAGALIALTWPRLPFVRAMSPAIPKGLVSEREFTDEEMPGLGWSLFVALFPVVLIVAAAVTDMATSTESPFLHFVAFIGSAPIALLLTLCLAIWAFGPRIGRSLDDVGASCREAAQAMAMILLVIGAGGAFKNVLVEGGISDYIKDATDDWSISPIVLAWLVAVILRIALGSATVAVVTASGVVLPLLAGSGVHPEMMVLAVACGSVACSHVNDPGFWLFKEYFNLSVIEAIKVRTSYTTVLAVLGLGGVLTVEWALDVLNL
;
A
#
# COMPACT_ATOMS: atom_id res chain seq x y z
N MET A 1 53.37 -10.35 21.81
CA MET A 1 53.17 -10.04 20.37
C MET A 1 52.39 -11.16 19.76
N PRO A 2 51.14 -10.97 19.36
CA PRO A 2 50.42 -11.88 18.48
C PRO A 2 50.24 -11.26 17.08
N HIS A 3 50.43 -12.08 16.09
CA HIS A 3 50.35 -11.82 14.67
C HIS A 3 49.05 -11.12 14.28
N ARG A 4 49.15 -9.98 13.62
CA ARG A 4 48.09 -9.42 12.78
C ARG A 4 48.05 -10.26 11.51
N SER A 5 46.96 -11.01 11.31
CA SER A 5 46.62 -11.59 10.03
C SER A 5 46.05 -10.48 9.14
N GLU A 6 46.81 -10.10 8.14
CA GLU A 6 46.42 -9.21 7.06
C GLU A 6 45.30 -9.90 6.25
N CYS A 7 44.14 -9.25 6.16
CA CYS A 7 43.11 -9.60 5.15
C CYS A 7 43.67 -9.29 3.75
N PRO A 8 43.54 -10.18 2.78
CA PRO A 8 43.96 -9.88 1.42
C PRO A 8 43.00 -8.85 0.81
N PRO A 9 43.51 -7.80 0.15
CA PRO A 9 42.67 -6.94 -0.68
C PRO A 9 42.46 -7.63 -2.03
N ASN A 10 41.25 -7.65 -2.49
CA ASN A 10 40.83 -7.80 -3.86
C ASN A 10 39.79 -8.88 -4.11
N SER A 11 38.55 -8.57 -3.87
CA SER A 11 37.48 -9.10 -4.72
C SER A 11 37.43 -8.20 -5.97
N SER A 12 38.02 -8.66 -7.05
CA SER A 12 37.86 -8.08 -8.38
C SER A 12 36.39 -8.18 -8.78
N HIS A 13 35.64 -7.09 -8.59
CA HIS A 13 34.35 -6.95 -9.24
C HIS A 13 34.55 -7.10 -10.75
N PRO A 14 33.78 -7.96 -11.43
CA PRO A 14 33.86 -8.06 -12.87
C PRO A 14 33.54 -6.69 -13.48
N THR A 15 34.47 -6.16 -14.27
CA THR A 15 34.31 -4.91 -15.02
C THR A 15 33.05 -5.03 -15.89
N VAL A 16 32.00 -4.30 -15.50
CA VAL A 16 30.78 -4.20 -16.29
C VAL A 16 31.15 -3.62 -17.66
N GLN A 17 30.96 -4.40 -18.72
CA GLN A 17 31.15 -3.93 -20.08
C GLN A 17 30.17 -2.78 -20.35
N ARG A 18 30.71 -1.57 -20.43
CA ARG A 18 29.97 -0.38 -20.90
C ARG A 18 29.51 -0.64 -22.31
N GLY A 19 28.21 -0.61 -22.57
CA GLY A 19 27.67 -0.51 -23.92
C GLY A 19 26.65 -1.53 -24.39
N THR A 20 26.16 -2.44 -23.54
CA THR A 20 25.07 -3.35 -23.97
C THR A 20 23.79 -3.06 -23.20
N ALA A 21 22.68 -2.89 -23.94
CA ALA A 21 21.31 -2.78 -23.39
C ALA A 21 20.86 -4.08 -22.65
N LEU A 22 21.79 -5.03 -22.46
CA LEU A 22 21.55 -6.35 -21.90
C LEU A 22 20.89 -6.34 -20.50
N PRO A 23 21.31 -5.48 -19.52
CA PRO A 23 20.69 -5.49 -18.20
C PRO A 23 19.23 -5.01 -18.21
N LEU A 24 18.92 -3.93 -18.95
CA LEU A 24 17.53 -3.47 -19.11
C LEU A 24 16.68 -4.48 -19.89
N LEU A 25 17.26 -5.14 -20.88
CA LEU A 25 16.60 -6.22 -21.61
C LEU A 25 16.28 -7.38 -20.66
N VAL A 26 17.20 -7.77 -19.77
CA VAL A 26 16.99 -8.81 -18.75
C VAL A 26 15.84 -8.39 -17.81
N VAL A 27 15.80 -7.14 -17.34
CA VAL A 27 14.68 -6.65 -16.52
C VAL A 27 13.37 -6.69 -17.32
N GLY A 28 13.36 -6.20 -18.56
CA GLY A 28 12.17 -6.22 -19.42
C GLY A 28 11.66 -7.66 -19.68
N ILE A 29 12.55 -8.57 -20.00
CA ILE A 29 12.22 -9.99 -20.21
C ILE A 29 11.73 -10.61 -18.89
N SER A 30 12.37 -10.32 -17.77
CA SER A 30 11.96 -10.85 -16.47
C SER A 30 10.53 -10.43 -16.11
N VAL A 31 10.17 -9.18 -16.38
CA VAL A 31 8.81 -8.67 -16.21
C VAL A 31 7.83 -9.38 -17.14
N LEU A 32 8.18 -9.56 -18.42
CA LEU A 32 7.33 -10.28 -19.38
C LEU A 32 7.14 -11.76 -19.00
N VAL A 33 8.21 -12.42 -18.54
CA VAL A 33 8.15 -13.81 -18.04
C VAL A 33 7.28 -13.88 -16.78
N LEU A 34 7.46 -12.96 -15.85
CA LEU A 34 6.63 -12.87 -14.64
C LEU A 34 5.14 -12.75 -15.00
N LEU A 35 4.81 -11.87 -15.96
CA LEU A 35 3.48 -11.73 -16.53
C LEU A 35 2.92 -13.04 -17.07
N LEU A 36 3.70 -13.71 -17.93
CA LEU A 36 3.32 -14.96 -18.54
C LEU A 36 3.03 -16.02 -17.47
N LEU A 37 3.91 -16.14 -16.46
CA LEU A 37 3.75 -17.08 -15.37
C LEU A 37 2.47 -16.82 -14.56
N MET A 38 2.18 -15.55 -14.23
CA MET A 38 1.02 -15.20 -13.42
C MET A 38 -0.30 -15.23 -14.21
N THR A 39 -0.31 -14.74 -15.46
CA THR A 39 -1.56 -14.59 -16.22
C THR A 39 -1.91 -15.84 -17.04
N ARG A 40 -0.93 -16.44 -17.74
CA ARG A 40 -1.17 -17.59 -18.63
C ARG A 40 -1.05 -18.92 -17.90
N LEU A 41 -0.02 -19.07 -17.05
CA LEU A 41 0.22 -20.29 -16.28
C LEU A 41 -0.47 -20.25 -14.90
N ARG A 42 -1.07 -19.12 -14.52
CA ARG A 42 -1.80 -18.92 -13.26
C ARG A 42 -1.00 -19.29 -12.00
N LEU A 43 0.33 -19.15 -12.07
CA LEU A 43 1.17 -19.32 -10.90
C LEU A 43 0.89 -18.21 -9.87
N ASN A 44 0.95 -18.56 -8.59
CA ASN A 44 0.84 -17.54 -7.56
C ASN A 44 2.06 -16.61 -7.58
N GLY A 45 1.88 -15.36 -7.07
CA GLY A 45 2.90 -14.32 -7.11
C GLY A 45 4.21 -14.70 -6.43
N PHE A 46 4.15 -15.44 -5.31
CA PHE A 46 5.31 -15.92 -4.59
C PHE A 46 6.20 -16.82 -5.45
N ALA A 47 5.63 -17.90 -5.99
CA ALA A 47 6.36 -18.84 -6.82
C ALA A 47 6.86 -18.19 -8.12
N ALA A 48 6.04 -17.35 -8.76
CA ALA A 48 6.41 -16.65 -9.99
C ALA A 48 7.61 -15.70 -9.78
N LEU A 49 7.60 -14.92 -8.71
CA LEU A 49 8.71 -14.02 -8.36
C LEU A 49 10.02 -14.78 -8.08
N LEU A 50 9.94 -15.87 -7.30
CA LEU A 50 11.13 -16.69 -7.02
C LEU A 50 11.70 -17.35 -8.28
N LEU A 51 10.85 -17.92 -9.14
CA LEU A 51 11.30 -18.52 -10.41
C LEU A 51 12.00 -17.48 -11.30
N VAL A 52 11.43 -16.28 -11.40
CA VAL A 52 12.03 -15.20 -12.18
C VAL A 52 13.33 -14.72 -11.53
N ALA A 53 13.38 -14.58 -10.19
CA ALA A 53 14.59 -14.22 -9.48
C ALA A 53 15.73 -15.21 -9.73
N VAL A 54 15.47 -16.51 -9.63
CA VAL A 54 16.45 -17.56 -9.96
C VAL A 54 16.92 -17.45 -11.42
N GLY A 55 15.98 -17.27 -12.36
CA GLY A 55 16.29 -17.10 -13.78
C GLY A 55 17.20 -15.89 -14.03
N VAL A 56 16.90 -14.73 -13.40
CA VAL A 56 17.73 -13.53 -13.50
C VAL A 56 19.11 -13.77 -12.87
N ALA A 57 19.19 -14.41 -11.69
CA ALA A 57 20.45 -14.75 -11.05
C ALA A 57 21.38 -15.57 -11.96
N LEU A 58 20.84 -16.60 -12.61
CA LEU A 58 21.58 -17.43 -13.56
C LEU A 58 22.04 -16.64 -14.78
N VAL A 59 21.16 -15.84 -15.39
CA VAL A 59 21.50 -15.00 -16.56
C VAL A 59 22.55 -13.96 -16.22
N ARG A 60 22.53 -13.43 -15.00
CA ARG A 60 23.51 -12.44 -14.53
C ARG A 60 24.83 -13.06 -14.03
N GLY A 61 24.93 -14.39 -14.05
CA GLY A 61 26.16 -15.09 -13.66
C GLY A 61 26.42 -15.13 -12.16
N ILE A 62 25.40 -14.98 -11.33
CA ILE A 62 25.53 -15.21 -9.88
C ILE A 62 25.90 -16.69 -9.67
N PRO A 63 26.94 -17.01 -8.88
CA PRO A 63 27.33 -18.39 -8.65
C PRO A 63 26.16 -19.22 -8.12
N VAL A 64 25.90 -20.37 -8.74
CA VAL A 64 24.75 -21.21 -8.39
C VAL A 64 24.72 -21.58 -6.91
N ALA A 65 25.88 -21.79 -6.30
CA ALA A 65 26.01 -22.11 -4.89
C ALA A 65 25.55 -20.99 -3.95
N THR A 66 25.62 -19.71 -4.38
CA THR A 66 25.25 -18.54 -3.58
C THR A 66 23.81 -18.06 -3.83
N ILE A 67 23.15 -18.54 -4.88
CA ILE A 67 21.76 -18.11 -5.21
C ILE A 67 20.80 -18.32 -4.02
N PRO A 68 20.81 -19.46 -3.30
CA PRO A 68 19.92 -19.66 -2.15
C PRO A 68 20.15 -18.62 -1.03
N ASP A 69 21.40 -18.23 -0.79
CA ASP A 69 21.74 -17.22 0.23
C ASP A 69 21.23 -15.84 -0.20
N VAL A 70 21.48 -15.45 -1.46
CA VAL A 70 21.00 -14.18 -2.04
C VAL A 70 19.47 -14.07 -1.94
N LEU A 71 18.74 -15.15 -2.24
CA LEU A 71 17.28 -15.19 -2.11
C LEU A 71 16.85 -15.06 -0.65
N SER A 72 17.49 -15.82 0.26
CA SER A 72 17.17 -15.86 1.68
C SER A 72 17.42 -14.51 2.36
N GLU A 73 18.54 -13.87 2.05
CA GLU A 73 18.85 -12.53 2.54
C GLU A 73 17.84 -11.50 2.03
N GLY A 74 17.46 -11.57 0.75
CA GLY A 74 16.44 -10.68 0.20
C GLY A 74 15.08 -10.86 0.85
N ILE A 75 14.67 -12.11 1.11
CA ILE A 75 13.42 -12.42 1.82
C ILE A 75 13.49 -11.93 3.27
N GLY A 76 14.56 -12.29 3.98
CA GLY A 76 14.73 -11.98 5.41
C GLY A 76 14.77 -10.48 5.67
N GLY A 77 15.55 -9.72 4.91
CA GLY A 77 15.59 -8.27 5.01
C GLY A 77 14.25 -7.63 4.76
N GLN A 78 13.56 -8.01 3.68
CA GLN A 78 12.28 -7.40 3.33
C GLN A 78 11.16 -7.74 4.34
N ILE A 79 11.08 -8.99 4.81
CA ILE A 79 10.07 -9.39 5.79
C ILE A 79 10.39 -8.80 7.17
N GLY A 80 11.65 -8.79 7.58
CA GLY A 80 12.08 -8.24 8.87
C GLY A 80 11.61 -6.81 9.06
N ASP A 81 11.77 -5.97 8.03
CA ASP A 81 11.40 -4.56 8.07
C ASP A 81 9.89 -4.30 8.09
N THR A 82 9.09 -5.20 7.50
CA THR A 82 7.67 -4.91 7.21
C THR A 82 6.66 -5.78 7.94
N MET A 83 7.04 -6.97 8.39
CA MET A 83 6.13 -7.96 8.98
C MET A 83 5.39 -7.44 10.21
N LEU A 84 6.08 -6.73 11.10
CA LEU A 84 5.46 -6.18 12.31
C LEU A 84 4.36 -5.18 11.98
N THR A 85 4.66 -4.23 11.08
CA THR A 85 3.71 -3.18 10.70
C THR A 85 2.49 -3.77 9.98
N ILE A 86 2.73 -4.68 9.03
CA ILE A 86 1.67 -5.32 8.24
C ILE A 86 0.81 -6.22 9.13
N GLY A 87 1.45 -7.07 9.93
CA GLY A 87 0.74 -8.02 10.79
C GLY A 87 -0.10 -7.33 11.86
N LEU A 88 0.49 -6.36 12.57
CA LEU A 88 -0.20 -5.60 13.62
C LEU A 88 -1.35 -4.76 13.03
N GLY A 89 -1.12 -4.08 11.90
CA GLY A 89 -2.16 -3.29 11.22
C GLY A 89 -3.36 -4.14 10.80
N ALA A 90 -3.12 -5.32 10.25
CA ALA A 90 -4.18 -6.26 9.90
C ALA A 90 -4.97 -6.75 11.12
N MET A 91 -4.29 -7.04 12.24
CA MET A 91 -4.96 -7.46 13.48
C MET A 91 -5.84 -6.33 14.05
N VAL A 92 -5.34 -5.10 14.11
CA VAL A 92 -6.14 -3.93 14.52
C VAL A 92 -7.38 -3.79 13.65
N GLY A 93 -7.21 -3.80 12.34
CA GLY A 93 -8.32 -3.69 11.38
C GLY A 93 -9.37 -4.77 11.58
N ARG A 94 -8.95 -6.02 11.78
CA ARG A 94 -9.87 -7.14 11.99
C ARG A 94 -10.64 -7.04 13.32
N VAL A 95 -9.95 -6.70 14.41
CA VAL A 95 -10.60 -6.51 15.72
C VAL A 95 -11.64 -5.39 15.66
N MET A 96 -11.33 -4.28 14.97
CA MET A 96 -12.29 -3.19 14.74
C MET A 96 -13.49 -3.62 13.89
N GLY A 97 -13.27 -4.43 12.86
CA GLY A 97 -14.34 -4.97 12.02
C GLY A 97 -15.29 -5.87 12.80
N ASP A 98 -14.74 -6.86 13.50
CA ASP A 98 -15.50 -7.88 14.23
C ASP A 98 -16.16 -7.35 15.51
N SER A 99 -15.82 -6.13 15.94
CA SER A 99 -16.46 -5.45 17.09
C SER A 99 -17.60 -4.50 16.67
N GLY A 100 -17.81 -4.26 15.39
CA GLY A 100 -18.73 -3.23 14.91
C GLY A 100 -18.20 -1.79 15.01
N ALA A 101 -16.95 -1.59 15.47
CA ALA A 101 -16.37 -0.25 15.61
C ALA A 101 -16.27 0.49 14.26
N ALA A 102 -15.88 -0.21 13.21
CA ALA A 102 -15.84 0.35 11.86
C ALA A 102 -17.25 0.74 11.37
N GLN A 103 -18.26 -0.09 11.64
CA GLN A 103 -19.65 0.19 11.28
C GLN A 103 -20.20 1.39 12.09
N ARG A 104 -19.84 1.51 13.38
CA ARG A 104 -20.20 2.68 14.22
C ARG A 104 -19.67 3.98 13.65
N ILE A 105 -18.39 4.01 13.25
CA ILE A 105 -17.78 5.19 12.62
C ILE A 105 -18.54 5.57 11.36
N ALA A 106 -18.75 4.59 10.47
CA ALA A 106 -19.44 4.79 9.21
C ALA A 106 -20.86 5.33 9.42
N GLY A 107 -21.68 4.66 10.25
CA GLY A 107 -23.08 5.05 10.50
C GLY A 107 -23.19 6.47 11.06
N ARG A 108 -22.40 6.79 12.09
CA ARG A 108 -22.47 8.12 12.73
C ARG A 108 -21.99 9.27 11.85
N LEU A 109 -20.98 9.02 11.02
CA LEU A 109 -20.55 10.03 10.06
C LEU A 109 -21.62 10.29 9.00
N LEU A 110 -22.30 9.24 8.56
CA LEU A 110 -23.40 9.37 7.61
C LEU A 110 -24.61 10.11 8.21
N ASP A 111 -24.97 9.82 9.46
CA ASP A 111 -26.04 10.53 10.18
C ASP A 111 -25.71 12.03 10.32
N ALA A 112 -24.45 12.37 10.59
CA ALA A 112 -24.02 13.76 10.77
C ALA A 112 -24.06 14.59 9.48
N PHE A 113 -23.79 13.98 8.32
CA PHE A 113 -23.74 14.69 7.03
C PHE A 113 -25.11 14.85 6.38
N GLY A 114 -26.07 13.96 6.67
CA GLY A 114 -27.39 13.95 6.06
C GLY A 114 -27.40 13.49 4.59
N PRO A 115 -28.61 13.27 3.98
CA PRO A 115 -28.75 12.69 2.63
C PRO A 115 -28.11 13.52 1.50
N ARG A 116 -28.07 14.85 1.65
CA ARG A 116 -27.50 15.75 0.63
C ARG A 116 -25.99 15.57 0.48
N TRP A 117 -25.31 15.27 1.58
CA TRP A 117 -23.85 15.16 1.66
C TRP A 117 -23.38 13.70 1.75
N VAL A 118 -24.25 12.75 1.38
CA VAL A 118 -23.98 11.31 1.45
C VAL A 118 -22.67 10.92 0.77
N GLN A 119 -22.31 11.54 -0.35
CA GLN A 119 -21.03 11.28 -1.02
C GLN A 119 -19.84 11.75 -0.17
N VAL A 120 -19.93 12.93 0.41
CA VAL A 120 -18.88 13.47 1.28
C VAL A 120 -18.75 12.60 2.54
N ALA A 121 -19.88 12.21 3.13
CA ALA A 121 -19.89 11.29 4.27
C ALA A 121 -19.22 9.95 3.91
N MET A 122 -19.53 9.37 2.76
CA MET A 122 -18.90 8.14 2.28
C MET A 122 -17.39 8.31 2.05
N VAL A 123 -16.96 9.43 1.47
CA VAL A 123 -15.53 9.72 1.26
C VAL A 123 -14.80 9.84 2.59
N VAL A 124 -15.30 10.66 3.51
CA VAL A 124 -14.67 10.88 4.82
C VAL A 124 -14.61 9.58 5.62
N THR A 125 -15.72 8.86 5.72
CA THR A 125 -15.79 7.57 6.41
C THR A 125 -14.80 6.56 5.83
N SER A 126 -14.78 6.46 4.49
CA SER A 126 -13.93 5.49 3.80
C SER A 126 -12.46 5.87 3.90
N MET A 127 -12.11 7.16 3.87
CA MET A 127 -10.74 7.60 4.10
C MET A 127 -10.28 7.30 5.53
N LEU A 128 -11.10 7.60 6.55
CA LEU A 128 -10.75 7.33 7.94
C LEU A 128 -10.56 5.83 8.22
N ILE A 129 -11.47 4.99 7.72
CA ILE A 129 -11.37 3.53 7.87
C ILE A 129 -10.24 2.99 6.99
N GLY A 130 -10.10 3.52 5.78
CA GLY A 130 -9.12 3.08 4.80
C GLY A 130 -7.67 3.33 5.21
N VAL A 131 -7.38 4.26 6.11
CA VAL A 131 -6.03 4.44 6.67
C VAL A 131 -5.58 3.22 7.50
N THR A 132 -6.52 2.50 8.12
CA THR A 132 -6.21 1.41 9.06
C THR A 132 -6.53 0.02 8.52
N MET A 133 -7.32 -0.08 7.44
CA MET A 133 -7.83 -1.35 6.92
C MET A 133 -7.46 -1.54 5.45
N PHE A 134 -7.17 -2.81 5.08
CA PHE A 134 -6.99 -3.17 3.67
C PHE A 134 -8.23 -2.88 2.86
N TYR A 135 -8.02 -2.55 1.58
CA TYR A 135 -9.10 -2.22 0.64
C TYR A 135 -10.24 -3.25 0.67
N GLU A 136 -9.90 -4.54 0.53
CA GLU A 136 -10.89 -5.62 0.44
C GLU A 136 -11.72 -5.73 1.73
N VAL A 137 -11.05 -5.67 2.88
CA VAL A 137 -11.71 -5.78 4.20
C VAL A 137 -12.61 -4.58 4.45
N ALA A 138 -12.06 -3.37 4.28
CA ALA A 138 -12.83 -2.14 4.47
C ALA A 138 -14.00 -2.04 3.49
N PHE A 139 -13.81 -2.47 2.24
CA PHE A 139 -14.85 -2.49 1.22
C PHE A 139 -16.03 -3.38 1.64
N VAL A 140 -15.76 -4.61 2.05
CA VAL A 140 -16.80 -5.57 2.47
C VAL A 140 -17.56 -5.09 3.71
N ILE A 141 -16.88 -4.41 4.63
CA ILE A 141 -17.51 -3.86 5.84
C ILE A 141 -18.39 -2.65 5.54
N ILE A 142 -17.96 -1.77 4.64
CA ILE A 142 -18.67 -0.50 4.39
C ILE A 142 -19.77 -0.68 3.32
N VAL A 143 -19.63 -1.63 2.41
CA VAL A 143 -20.57 -1.79 1.29
C VAL A 143 -22.03 -2.05 1.73
N PRO A 144 -22.35 -2.80 2.81
CA PRO A 144 -23.72 -2.92 3.30
C PRO A 144 -24.34 -1.58 3.71
N ILE A 145 -23.51 -0.68 4.26
CA ILE A 145 -23.92 0.68 4.62
C ILE A 145 -24.25 1.47 3.35
N ALA A 146 -23.41 1.36 2.32
CA ALA A 146 -23.67 1.98 1.02
C ALA A 146 -24.99 1.46 0.41
N PHE A 147 -25.27 0.17 0.49
CA PHE A 147 -26.54 -0.42 0.02
C PHE A 147 -27.76 0.06 0.81
N THR A 148 -27.61 0.17 2.13
CA THR A 148 -28.67 0.72 3.01
C THR A 148 -28.96 2.17 2.64
N LEU A 149 -27.93 2.98 2.43
CA LEU A 149 -28.10 4.37 2.00
C LEU A 149 -28.79 4.49 0.63
N VAL A 150 -28.44 3.64 -0.32
CA VAL A 150 -29.09 3.57 -1.63
C VAL A 150 -30.57 3.27 -1.47
N ARG A 151 -30.93 2.32 -0.61
CA ARG A 151 -32.33 1.95 -0.34
C ARG A 151 -33.12 3.09 0.32
N VAL A 152 -32.54 3.71 1.34
CA VAL A 152 -33.21 4.78 2.10
C VAL A 152 -33.33 6.08 1.30
N THR A 153 -32.28 6.43 0.54
CA THR A 153 -32.23 7.70 -0.20
C THR A 153 -32.79 7.61 -1.62
N GLY A 154 -32.98 6.40 -2.16
CA GLY A 154 -33.33 6.20 -3.58
C GLY A 154 -32.20 6.58 -4.55
N ALA A 155 -31.00 6.85 -4.06
CA ALA A 155 -29.86 7.22 -4.87
C ALA A 155 -29.35 6.02 -5.71
N LYS A 156 -28.65 6.31 -6.82
CA LYS A 156 -28.03 5.26 -7.64
C LYS A 156 -26.89 4.59 -6.87
N LEU A 157 -26.68 3.28 -7.08
CA LEU A 157 -25.65 2.51 -6.41
C LEU A 157 -24.24 3.11 -6.60
N LEU A 158 -23.88 3.44 -7.83
CA LEU A 158 -22.57 4.07 -8.11
C LEU A 158 -22.43 5.50 -7.57
N TRP A 159 -23.56 6.18 -7.30
CA TRP A 159 -23.53 7.51 -6.69
C TRP A 159 -23.05 7.48 -5.24
N VAL A 160 -23.34 6.41 -4.52
CA VAL A 160 -22.97 6.21 -3.11
C VAL A 160 -21.71 5.34 -2.99
N GLY A 161 -21.68 4.23 -3.71
CA GLY A 161 -20.62 3.22 -3.56
C GLY A 161 -19.30 3.56 -4.24
N LEU A 162 -19.35 4.31 -5.35
CA LEU A 162 -18.11 4.66 -6.07
C LEU A 162 -17.21 5.62 -5.27
N PRO A 163 -17.71 6.67 -4.60
CA PRO A 163 -16.92 7.49 -3.67
C PRO A 163 -16.19 6.68 -2.60
N MET A 164 -16.89 5.69 -2.01
CA MET A 164 -16.33 4.74 -1.06
C MET A 164 -15.13 3.98 -1.66
N SER A 165 -15.35 3.35 -2.81
CA SER A 165 -14.33 2.53 -3.47
C SER A 165 -13.08 3.35 -3.85
N ILE A 166 -13.26 4.57 -4.34
CA ILE A 166 -12.17 5.48 -4.70
C ILE A 166 -11.38 5.89 -3.46
N ALA A 167 -12.06 6.31 -2.39
CA ALA A 167 -11.43 6.71 -1.15
C ALA A 167 -10.61 5.56 -0.53
N LEU A 168 -11.17 4.36 -0.46
CA LEU A 168 -10.48 3.16 0.03
C LEU A 168 -9.27 2.80 -0.83
N SER A 169 -9.41 2.83 -2.17
CA SER A 169 -8.31 2.56 -3.09
C SER A 169 -7.16 3.56 -2.91
N THR A 170 -7.50 4.83 -2.69
CA THR A 170 -6.51 5.90 -2.49
C THR A 170 -5.73 5.69 -1.19
N MET A 171 -6.42 5.51 -0.07
CA MET A 171 -5.78 5.32 1.23
C MET A 171 -4.89 4.06 1.24
N HIS A 172 -5.43 2.94 0.74
CA HIS A 172 -4.72 1.67 0.69
C HIS A 172 -3.46 1.71 -0.16
N SER A 173 -3.49 2.37 -1.30
CA SER A 173 -2.36 2.36 -2.24
C SER A 173 -1.30 3.40 -1.91
N PHE A 174 -1.67 4.56 -1.34
CA PHE A 174 -0.76 5.69 -1.17
C PHE A 174 -0.08 5.71 0.19
N LEU A 175 -0.75 5.22 1.24
CA LEU A 175 -0.37 5.55 2.61
C LEU A 175 0.19 4.37 3.41
N PRO A 176 1.27 4.56 4.17
CA PRO A 176 1.51 3.70 5.34
C PRO A 176 0.31 3.80 6.32
N PRO A 177 0.04 2.80 7.14
CA PRO A 177 0.81 1.57 7.35
C PRO A 177 0.46 0.41 6.40
N HIS A 178 -0.12 0.69 5.25
CA HIS A 178 -0.43 -0.37 4.28
C HIS A 178 0.83 -1.06 3.76
N PRO A 179 0.74 -2.37 3.40
CA PRO A 179 1.90 -3.21 3.11
C PRO A 179 2.79 -2.64 2.01
N GLY A 180 2.18 -2.17 0.92
CA GLY A 180 2.92 -1.65 -0.23
C GLY A 180 3.79 -0.45 0.13
N PRO A 181 3.20 0.70 0.50
CA PRO A 181 3.97 1.89 0.89
C PRO A 181 4.95 1.65 2.03
N THR A 182 4.59 0.82 3.02
CA THR A 182 5.48 0.48 4.15
C THR A 182 6.70 -0.32 3.70
N ALA A 183 6.50 -1.31 2.82
CA ALA A 183 7.60 -2.10 2.28
C ALA A 183 8.57 -1.25 1.46
N VAL A 184 8.06 -0.30 0.68
CA VAL A 184 8.88 0.64 -0.11
C VAL A 184 9.62 1.61 0.80
N ALA A 185 8.95 2.15 1.85
CA ALA A 185 9.60 3.01 2.83
C ALA A 185 10.79 2.31 3.50
N ALA A 186 10.62 1.04 3.90
CA ALA A 186 11.72 0.24 4.43
C ALA A 186 12.85 0.03 3.39
N THR A 187 12.49 -0.23 2.12
CA THR A 187 13.47 -0.42 1.04
C THR A 187 14.30 0.83 0.77
N PHE A 188 13.69 2.00 0.82
CA PHE A 188 14.34 3.29 0.54
C PHE A 188 14.91 3.96 1.79
N HIS A 189 14.81 3.32 2.96
CA HIS A 189 15.18 3.89 4.27
C HIS A 189 14.46 5.22 4.54
N ALA A 190 13.24 5.37 4.03
CA ALA A 190 12.42 6.55 4.20
C ALA A 190 11.70 6.51 5.56
N SER A 191 11.43 7.69 6.12
CA SER A 191 10.61 7.81 7.32
C SER A 191 9.15 7.45 7.01
N VAL A 192 8.63 6.41 7.68
CA VAL A 192 7.22 6.01 7.56
C VAL A 192 6.29 7.14 7.99
N GLY A 193 6.68 7.89 9.03
CA GLY A 193 5.93 9.03 9.54
C GLY A 193 5.85 10.18 8.54
N LEU A 194 6.99 10.59 7.97
CA LEU A 194 7.02 11.64 6.93
C LEU A 194 6.30 11.18 5.65
N THR A 195 6.47 9.92 5.26
CA THR A 195 5.74 9.35 4.12
C THR A 195 4.22 9.42 4.34
N LEU A 196 3.74 9.09 5.54
CA LEU A 196 2.32 9.23 5.89
C LEU A 196 1.89 10.71 5.86
N PHE A 197 2.69 11.60 6.46
CA PHE A 197 2.39 13.03 6.53
C PHE A 197 2.25 13.64 5.13
N TYR A 198 3.26 13.55 4.30
CA TYR A 198 3.21 14.05 2.91
C TYR A 198 2.17 13.31 2.08
N GLY A 199 2.06 12.00 2.28
CA GLY A 199 1.08 11.16 1.61
C GLY A 199 -0.36 11.62 1.87
N LEU A 200 -0.71 12.06 3.07
CA LEU A 200 -2.03 12.61 3.39
C LEU A 200 -2.33 13.88 2.58
N PHE A 201 -1.35 14.78 2.43
CA PHE A 201 -1.51 16.00 1.61
C PHE A 201 -1.75 15.69 0.13
N ILE A 202 -1.29 14.55 -0.35
CA ILE A 202 -1.47 14.11 -1.74
C ILE A 202 -2.75 13.27 -1.87
N ALA A 203 -2.90 12.25 -1.02
CA ALA A 203 -3.97 11.27 -1.12
C ALA A 203 -5.35 11.86 -0.84
N VAL A 204 -5.47 12.71 0.21
CA VAL A 204 -6.78 13.26 0.59
C VAL A 204 -7.35 14.16 -0.50
N PRO A 205 -6.64 15.16 -1.04
CA PRO A 205 -7.18 16.00 -2.12
C PRO A 205 -7.43 15.21 -3.41
N ALA A 206 -6.47 14.37 -3.84
CA ALA A 206 -6.60 13.60 -5.08
C ALA A 206 -7.76 12.60 -5.00
N GLY A 207 -7.84 11.85 -3.90
CA GLY A 207 -8.92 10.89 -3.67
C GLY A 207 -10.28 11.56 -3.54
N ALA A 208 -10.40 12.64 -2.77
CA ALA A 208 -11.64 13.40 -2.63
C ALA A 208 -12.10 14.00 -3.96
N LEU A 209 -11.18 14.59 -4.73
CA LEU A 209 -11.50 15.17 -6.05
C LEU A 209 -12.10 14.10 -6.96
N ILE A 210 -11.45 12.94 -7.11
CA ILE A 210 -11.95 11.88 -7.98
C ILE A 210 -13.22 11.27 -7.40
N ALA A 211 -13.27 10.97 -6.10
CA ALA A 211 -14.44 10.39 -5.46
C ALA A 211 -15.71 11.24 -5.62
N LEU A 212 -15.55 12.56 -5.59
CA LEU A 212 -16.68 13.47 -5.76
C LEU A 212 -17.00 13.78 -7.22
N THR A 213 -16.05 13.74 -8.13
CA THR A 213 -16.28 14.10 -9.54
C THR A 213 -16.64 12.91 -10.41
N TRP A 214 -16.02 11.74 -10.20
CA TRP A 214 -16.19 10.55 -11.05
C TRP A 214 -17.65 10.07 -11.16
N PRO A 215 -18.43 10.00 -10.06
CA PRO A 215 -19.84 9.62 -10.14
C PRO A 215 -20.71 10.60 -10.97
N ARG A 216 -20.19 11.81 -11.22
CA ARG A 216 -20.88 12.85 -12.00
C ARG A 216 -20.64 12.74 -13.50
N LEU A 217 -19.65 11.94 -13.92
CA LEU A 217 -19.34 11.77 -15.34
C LEU A 217 -20.51 11.14 -16.10
N PRO A 218 -20.80 11.58 -17.32
CA PRO A 218 -21.97 11.14 -18.07
C PRO A 218 -22.05 9.62 -18.24
N PHE A 219 -20.92 8.96 -18.51
CA PHE A 219 -20.88 7.52 -18.71
C PHE A 219 -21.15 6.74 -17.41
N VAL A 220 -20.75 7.26 -16.24
CA VAL A 220 -21.07 6.66 -14.93
C VAL A 220 -22.52 6.89 -14.56
N ARG A 221 -23.01 8.10 -14.78
CA ARG A 221 -24.43 8.45 -14.50
C ARG A 221 -25.42 7.68 -15.36
N ALA A 222 -25.02 7.26 -16.56
CA ALA A 222 -25.84 6.41 -17.43
C ALA A 222 -26.01 4.99 -16.90
N MET A 223 -25.08 4.52 -16.05
CA MET A 223 -25.18 3.20 -15.43
C MET A 223 -26.14 3.20 -14.24
N SER A 224 -26.92 2.15 -14.11
CA SER A 224 -27.86 1.97 -13.00
C SER A 224 -27.89 0.50 -12.57
N PRO A 225 -26.76 -0.03 -12.09
CA PRO A 225 -26.72 -1.42 -11.63
C PRO A 225 -27.62 -1.60 -10.40
N ALA A 226 -28.28 -2.75 -10.32
CA ALA A 226 -29.07 -3.12 -9.15
C ALA A 226 -28.16 -3.65 -8.03
N ILE A 227 -28.59 -3.52 -6.78
CA ILE A 227 -27.91 -4.13 -5.65
C ILE A 227 -27.94 -5.65 -5.83
N PRO A 228 -26.78 -6.36 -5.75
CA PRO A 228 -26.74 -7.80 -5.89
C PRO A 228 -27.49 -8.52 -4.78
N LYS A 229 -28.12 -9.63 -5.11
CA LYS A 229 -28.76 -10.51 -4.12
C LYS A 229 -27.71 -11.39 -3.45
N GLY A 230 -27.75 -11.48 -2.11
CA GLY A 230 -26.93 -12.43 -1.35
C GLY A 230 -25.49 -11.98 -1.01
N LEU A 231 -25.04 -10.80 -1.46
CA LEU A 231 -23.71 -10.29 -1.15
C LEU A 231 -23.64 -9.39 0.10
N VAL A 232 -24.75 -9.12 0.73
CA VAL A 232 -24.77 -8.34 1.97
C VAL A 232 -24.48 -9.28 3.12
N SER A 233 -23.44 -8.99 3.93
CA SER A 233 -23.11 -9.74 5.12
C SER A 233 -24.34 -9.92 6.02
N GLU A 234 -24.53 -11.12 6.54
CA GLU A 234 -25.65 -11.45 7.41
C GLU A 234 -25.54 -10.83 8.80
N ARG A 235 -24.35 -10.35 9.20
CA ARG A 235 -24.16 -9.73 10.52
C ARG A 235 -24.14 -8.22 10.41
N GLU A 236 -25.29 -7.62 10.64
CA GLU A 236 -25.42 -6.21 10.97
C GLU A 236 -25.39 -6.09 12.50
N PHE A 237 -24.56 -5.20 13.01
CA PHE A 237 -24.54 -4.87 14.42
C PHE A 237 -25.67 -3.86 14.69
N THR A 238 -26.46 -4.11 15.71
CA THR A 238 -27.41 -3.13 16.23
C THR A 238 -26.66 -1.99 16.93
N ASP A 239 -27.32 -0.84 17.11
CA ASP A 239 -26.71 0.32 17.77
C ASP A 239 -26.20 -0.01 19.20
N GLU A 240 -26.87 -0.94 19.89
CA GLU A 240 -26.54 -1.39 21.23
C GLU A 240 -25.33 -2.34 21.26
N GLU A 241 -25.14 -3.13 20.21
CA GLU A 241 -24.02 -4.07 20.07
C GLU A 241 -22.72 -3.36 19.66
N MET A 242 -22.82 -2.21 19.01
CA MET A 242 -21.64 -1.48 18.54
C MET A 242 -20.98 -0.69 19.68
N PRO A 243 -19.64 -0.64 19.71
CA PRO A 243 -18.93 0.23 20.65
C PRO A 243 -19.26 1.71 20.43
N GLY A 244 -19.08 2.53 21.47
CA GLY A 244 -19.31 3.98 21.38
C GLY A 244 -18.38 4.64 20.35
N LEU A 245 -18.90 5.67 19.64
CA LEU A 245 -18.17 6.38 18.59
C LEU A 245 -16.81 6.93 19.06
N GLY A 246 -16.73 7.48 20.27
CA GLY A 246 -15.49 8.03 20.80
C GLY A 246 -14.37 6.99 20.87
N TRP A 247 -14.65 5.79 21.35
CA TRP A 247 -13.68 4.70 21.41
C TRP A 247 -13.34 4.16 20.02
N SER A 248 -14.33 4.04 19.14
CA SER A 248 -14.12 3.59 17.76
C SER A 248 -13.17 4.53 17.01
N LEU A 249 -13.40 5.84 17.09
CA LEU A 249 -12.53 6.86 16.50
C LEU A 249 -11.17 6.93 17.18
N PHE A 250 -11.13 6.87 18.51
CA PHE A 250 -9.87 6.94 19.26
C PHE A 250 -8.92 5.81 18.86
N VAL A 251 -9.41 4.57 18.83
CA VAL A 251 -8.60 3.41 18.40
C VAL A 251 -8.19 3.52 16.93
N ALA A 252 -9.11 3.91 16.04
CA ALA A 252 -8.82 4.05 14.61
C ALA A 252 -7.72 5.09 14.31
N LEU A 253 -7.73 6.21 15.03
CA LEU A 253 -6.82 7.33 14.80
C LEU A 253 -5.56 7.26 15.67
N PHE A 254 -5.54 6.41 16.70
CA PHE A 254 -4.45 6.35 17.65
C PHE A 254 -3.07 6.13 17.02
N PRO A 255 -2.88 5.15 16.09
CA PRO A 255 -1.58 4.95 15.46
C PRO A 255 -1.18 6.16 14.58
N VAL A 256 -2.16 6.77 13.90
CA VAL A 256 -1.92 7.97 13.07
C VAL A 256 -1.44 9.13 13.94
N VAL A 257 -2.09 9.36 15.08
CA VAL A 257 -1.70 10.43 16.02
C VAL A 257 -0.28 10.21 16.53
N LEU A 258 0.09 8.99 16.91
CA LEU A 258 1.44 8.70 17.40
C LEU A 258 2.51 8.91 16.31
N ILE A 259 2.26 8.40 15.09
CA ILE A 259 3.20 8.52 13.96
C ILE A 259 3.37 9.99 13.55
N VAL A 260 2.26 10.71 13.41
CA VAL A 260 2.31 12.14 13.04
C VAL A 260 2.96 12.98 14.15
N ALA A 261 2.67 12.71 15.43
CA ALA A 261 3.32 13.42 16.53
C ALA A 261 4.84 13.22 16.51
N ALA A 262 5.32 12.00 16.25
CA ALA A 262 6.76 11.75 16.12
C ALA A 262 7.36 12.46 14.90
N ALA A 263 6.71 12.42 13.75
CA ALA A 263 7.16 13.09 12.53
C ALA A 263 7.25 14.62 12.73
N VAL A 264 6.21 15.24 13.32
CA VAL A 264 6.20 16.69 13.62
C VAL A 264 7.31 17.05 14.61
N THR A 265 7.54 16.21 15.62
CA THR A 265 8.58 16.46 16.62
C THR A 265 9.98 16.37 15.98
N ASP A 266 10.21 15.41 15.13
CA ASP A 266 11.47 15.25 14.38
C ASP A 266 11.77 16.46 13.48
N MET A 267 10.74 16.97 12.79
CA MET A 267 10.85 18.18 11.97
C MET A 267 11.07 19.47 12.78
N ALA A 268 10.50 19.57 14.00
CA ALA A 268 10.51 20.79 14.79
C ALA A 268 11.81 20.98 15.59
N THR A 269 12.60 19.95 15.80
CA THR A 269 13.74 19.98 16.72
C THR A 269 14.90 19.11 16.24
N SER A 270 16.07 19.73 16.10
CA SER A 270 17.33 19.05 15.81
C SER A 270 18.12 18.66 17.08
N THR A 271 17.60 18.94 18.27
CA THR A 271 18.29 18.70 19.55
C THR A 271 17.97 17.31 20.08
N GLU A 272 18.97 16.45 20.21
CA GLU A 272 18.81 15.15 20.83
C GLU A 272 18.44 15.26 22.30
N SER A 273 17.34 14.63 22.71
CA SER A 273 16.94 14.51 24.11
C SER A 273 16.27 13.17 24.39
N PRO A 274 16.35 12.64 25.62
CA PRO A 274 15.67 11.40 25.99
C PRO A 274 14.15 11.43 25.73
N PHE A 275 13.52 12.59 25.84
CA PHE A 275 12.11 12.77 25.52
C PHE A 275 11.84 12.57 24.01
N LEU A 276 12.67 13.13 23.16
CA LEU A 276 12.55 12.98 21.69
C LEU A 276 12.76 11.54 21.27
N HIS A 277 13.74 10.85 21.83
CA HIS A 277 13.94 9.41 21.59
C HIS A 277 12.72 8.58 22.02
N PHE A 278 12.07 8.93 23.14
CA PHE A 278 10.85 8.27 23.57
C PHE A 278 9.67 8.55 22.61
N VAL A 279 9.50 9.80 22.17
CA VAL A 279 8.47 10.16 21.19
C VAL A 279 8.71 9.42 19.85
N ALA A 280 9.95 9.40 19.36
CA ALA A 280 10.32 8.64 18.16
C ALA A 280 10.05 7.14 18.32
N PHE A 281 10.35 6.56 19.49
CA PHE A 281 10.07 5.16 19.79
C PHE A 281 8.58 4.84 19.73
N ILE A 282 7.72 5.58 20.47
CA ILE A 282 6.27 5.30 20.47
C ILE A 282 5.60 5.63 19.15
N GLY A 283 6.15 6.59 18.39
CA GLY A 283 5.67 6.96 17.05
C GLY A 283 6.25 6.12 15.92
N SER A 284 7.19 5.21 16.20
CA SER A 284 7.60 4.25 15.19
C SER A 284 6.42 3.35 14.80
N ALA A 285 6.24 3.09 13.50
CA ALA A 285 5.04 2.41 13.00
C ALA A 285 4.76 1.06 13.69
N PRO A 286 5.75 0.16 13.93
CA PRO A 286 5.52 -1.08 14.64
C PRO A 286 5.03 -0.87 16.08
N ILE A 287 5.63 0.07 16.82
CA ILE A 287 5.27 0.33 18.23
C ILE A 287 3.90 1.02 18.32
N ALA A 288 3.64 2.01 17.47
CA ALA A 288 2.35 2.68 17.40
C ALA A 288 1.21 1.69 17.13
N LEU A 289 1.42 0.74 16.19
CA LEU A 289 0.44 -0.30 15.89
C LEU A 289 0.32 -1.36 16.98
N LEU A 290 1.43 -1.72 17.66
CA LEU A 290 1.39 -2.63 18.81
C LEU A 290 0.57 -2.03 19.96
N LEU A 291 0.82 -0.77 20.30
CA LEU A 291 0.05 -0.04 21.30
C LEU A 291 -1.42 0.07 20.90
N THR A 292 -1.69 0.32 19.62
CA THR A 292 -3.04 0.35 19.09
C THR A 292 -3.73 -1.00 19.19
N LEU A 293 -3.03 -2.10 18.91
CA LEU A 293 -3.56 -3.45 19.04
C LEU A 293 -3.91 -3.75 20.52
N CYS A 294 -3.02 -3.43 21.46
CA CYS A 294 -3.31 -3.59 22.90
C CYS A 294 -4.55 -2.78 23.30
N LEU A 295 -4.64 -1.53 22.83
CA LEU A 295 -5.80 -0.69 23.07
C LEU A 295 -7.07 -1.27 22.44
N ALA A 296 -7.00 -1.78 21.20
CA ALA A 296 -8.12 -2.39 20.49
C ALA A 296 -8.61 -3.67 21.19
N ILE A 297 -7.69 -4.54 21.63
CA ILE A 297 -8.00 -5.75 22.39
C ILE A 297 -8.77 -5.38 23.65
N TRP A 298 -8.32 -4.39 24.39
CA TRP A 298 -9.00 -3.95 25.61
C TRP A 298 -10.34 -3.27 25.31
N ALA A 299 -10.36 -2.31 24.37
CA ALA A 299 -11.54 -1.49 24.06
C ALA A 299 -12.67 -2.27 23.40
N PHE A 300 -12.31 -3.26 22.55
CA PHE A 300 -13.25 -4.04 21.73
C PHE A 300 -13.30 -5.52 22.12
N GLY A 301 -12.70 -5.88 23.24
CA GLY A 301 -12.77 -7.19 23.89
C GLY A 301 -13.53 -7.07 25.22
N PRO A 302 -12.84 -7.25 26.37
CA PRO A 302 -13.47 -7.33 27.68
C PRO A 302 -14.37 -6.14 28.03
N ARG A 303 -14.02 -4.93 27.59
CA ARG A 303 -14.80 -3.73 27.86
C ARG A 303 -16.21 -3.74 27.26
N ILE A 304 -16.43 -4.47 26.17
CA ILE A 304 -17.74 -4.62 25.51
C ILE A 304 -18.30 -6.04 25.68
N GLY A 305 -17.75 -6.84 26.60
CA GLY A 305 -18.24 -8.17 26.93
C GLY A 305 -17.82 -9.27 25.95
N ARG A 306 -16.89 -9.03 25.03
CA ARG A 306 -16.28 -10.07 24.19
C ARG A 306 -15.17 -10.79 24.94
N SER A 307 -15.06 -12.09 24.74
CA SER A 307 -13.99 -12.89 25.34
C SER A 307 -12.63 -12.58 24.68
N LEU A 308 -11.54 -12.81 25.42
CA LEU A 308 -10.19 -12.71 24.85
C LEU A 308 -9.96 -13.79 23.78
N ASP A 309 -10.67 -14.92 23.86
CA ASP A 309 -10.60 -15.97 22.85
C ASP A 309 -11.19 -15.52 21.51
N ASP A 310 -12.32 -14.79 21.53
CA ASP A 310 -12.92 -14.20 20.33
C ASP A 310 -12.00 -13.18 19.68
N VAL A 311 -11.40 -12.31 20.49
CA VAL A 311 -10.43 -11.31 19.99
C VAL A 311 -9.18 -12.01 19.45
N GLY A 312 -8.72 -13.06 20.13
CA GLY A 312 -7.63 -13.92 19.67
C GLY A 312 -7.95 -14.62 18.35
N ALA A 313 -9.22 -15.03 18.14
CA ALA A 313 -9.68 -15.57 16.86
C ALA A 313 -9.58 -14.50 15.74
N SER A 314 -10.07 -13.28 16.00
CA SER A 314 -9.94 -12.16 15.05
C SER A 314 -8.48 -11.91 14.65
N CYS A 315 -7.56 -11.92 15.61
CA CYS A 315 -6.12 -11.77 15.33
C CYS A 315 -5.55 -12.93 14.50
N ARG A 316 -5.94 -14.18 14.79
CA ARG A 316 -5.51 -15.34 14.00
C ARG A 316 -6.00 -15.30 12.56
N GLU A 317 -7.25 -14.93 12.34
CA GLU A 317 -7.82 -14.78 10.99
C GLU A 317 -7.13 -13.68 10.21
N ALA A 318 -6.80 -12.55 10.87
CA ALA A 318 -5.99 -11.50 10.25
C ALA A 318 -4.61 -12.01 9.83
N ALA A 319 -3.92 -12.75 10.69
CA ALA A 319 -2.61 -13.32 10.39
C ALA A 319 -2.68 -14.29 9.19
N GLN A 320 -3.71 -15.15 9.15
CA GLN A 320 -3.92 -16.08 8.03
C GLN A 320 -4.17 -15.34 6.70
N ALA A 321 -4.97 -14.27 6.72
CA ALA A 321 -5.23 -13.45 5.54
C ALA A 321 -3.96 -12.75 5.02
N MET A 322 -3.02 -12.41 5.92
CA MET A 322 -1.76 -11.75 5.56
C MET A 322 -0.67 -12.71 5.10
N ALA A 323 -0.77 -14.01 5.37
CA ALA A 323 0.30 -14.97 5.10
C ALA A 323 0.77 -14.93 3.64
N MET A 324 -0.16 -14.96 2.67
CA MET A 324 0.19 -14.90 1.25
C MET A 324 0.80 -13.55 0.86
N ILE A 325 0.33 -12.45 1.44
CA ILE A 325 0.86 -11.11 1.19
C ILE A 325 2.31 -11.02 1.66
N LEU A 326 2.61 -11.51 2.87
CA LEU A 326 3.97 -11.54 3.41
C LEU A 326 4.91 -12.40 2.56
N LEU A 327 4.45 -13.57 2.09
CA LEU A 327 5.22 -14.41 1.18
C LEU A 327 5.57 -13.66 -0.11
N VAL A 328 4.59 -12.98 -0.72
CA VAL A 328 4.82 -12.19 -1.95
C VAL A 328 5.78 -11.02 -1.73
N ILE A 329 5.65 -10.33 -0.59
CA ILE A 329 6.57 -9.24 -0.20
C ILE A 329 7.99 -9.79 -0.04
N GLY A 330 8.16 -10.93 0.64
CA GLY A 330 9.46 -11.59 0.78
C GLY A 330 10.06 -11.98 -0.56
N ALA A 331 9.27 -12.59 -1.47
CA ALA A 331 9.74 -12.92 -2.81
C ALA A 331 10.11 -11.69 -3.65
N GLY A 332 9.41 -10.55 -3.46
CA GLY A 332 9.78 -9.26 -4.01
C GLY A 332 11.15 -8.79 -3.50
N GLY A 333 11.42 -9.00 -2.20
CA GLY A 333 12.73 -8.77 -1.59
C GLY A 333 13.83 -9.64 -2.19
N ALA A 334 13.56 -10.94 -2.40
CA ALA A 334 14.49 -11.85 -3.09
C ALA A 334 14.81 -11.36 -4.51
N PHE A 335 13.76 -11.00 -5.27
CA PHE A 335 13.94 -10.47 -6.63
C PHE A 335 14.78 -9.18 -6.63
N LYS A 336 14.49 -8.25 -5.73
CA LYS A 336 15.29 -7.03 -5.52
C LYS A 336 16.77 -7.36 -5.26
N ASN A 337 17.04 -8.28 -4.32
CA ASN A 337 18.40 -8.62 -3.93
C ASN A 337 19.19 -9.23 -5.11
N VAL A 338 18.54 -10.09 -5.90
CA VAL A 338 19.11 -10.64 -7.13
C VAL A 338 19.41 -9.54 -8.16
N LEU A 339 18.57 -8.52 -8.30
CA LEU A 339 18.84 -7.39 -9.21
C LEU A 339 20.06 -6.58 -8.74
N VAL A 340 20.19 -6.39 -7.43
CA VAL A 340 21.35 -5.67 -6.83
C VAL A 340 22.63 -6.46 -7.02
N GLU A 341 22.67 -7.72 -6.57
CA GLU A 341 23.83 -8.60 -6.70
C GLU A 341 24.21 -8.88 -8.16
N GLY A 342 23.21 -8.94 -9.05
CA GLY A 342 23.40 -9.09 -10.48
C GLY A 342 23.96 -7.85 -11.19
N GLY A 343 24.24 -6.75 -10.47
CA GLY A 343 24.78 -5.50 -11.04
C GLY A 343 23.81 -4.76 -11.96
N ILE A 344 22.50 -5.08 -11.92
CA ILE A 344 21.47 -4.39 -12.71
C ILE A 344 21.27 -2.98 -12.14
N SER A 345 21.40 -2.84 -10.83
CA SER A 345 21.28 -1.56 -10.13
C SER A 345 22.32 -0.55 -10.59
N ASP A 346 23.59 -0.95 -10.68
CA ASP A 346 24.68 -0.08 -11.13
C ASP A 346 24.49 0.34 -12.58
N TYR A 347 24.07 -0.61 -13.43
CA TYR A 347 23.78 -0.30 -14.83
C TYR A 347 22.60 0.69 -14.99
N ILE A 348 21.53 0.56 -14.19
CA ILE A 348 20.39 1.49 -14.24
C ILE A 348 20.85 2.89 -13.83
N LYS A 349 21.67 2.99 -12.78
CA LYS A 349 22.25 4.25 -12.34
C LYS A 349 23.07 4.90 -13.47
N ASP A 350 24.00 4.17 -14.06
CA ASP A 350 24.85 4.69 -15.15
C ASP A 350 24.03 5.08 -16.39
N ALA A 351 22.97 4.32 -16.71
CA ALA A 351 22.09 4.59 -17.85
C ALA A 351 21.16 5.77 -17.62
N THR A 352 20.82 6.07 -16.37
CA THR A 352 19.88 7.15 -16.03
C THR A 352 20.58 8.47 -15.72
N ASP A 353 21.88 8.46 -15.47
CA ASP A 353 22.69 9.68 -15.27
C ASP A 353 22.60 10.64 -16.49
N ASP A 354 22.37 10.10 -17.71
CA ASP A 354 22.22 10.87 -18.94
C ASP A 354 20.74 11.19 -19.26
N TRP A 355 19.77 10.69 -18.50
CA TRP A 355 18.35 10.93 -18.75
C TRP A 355 17.91 12.22 -18.08
N SER A 356 17.43 13.17 -18.86
CA SER A 356 16.80 14.41 -18.36
C SER A 356 15.41 14.19 -17.74
N ILE A 357 15.04 12.94 -17.42
CA ILE A 357 13.76 12.55 -16.81
C ILE A 357 13.91 12.53 -15.28
N SER A 358 12.99 13.20 -14.59
CA SER A 358 12.96 13.17 -13.13
C SER A 358 12.89 11.71 -12.61
N PRO A 359 13.74 11.33 -11.62
CA PRO A 359 13.69 10.02 -10.97
C PRO A 359 12.31 9.67 -10.43
N ILE A 360 11.57 10.64 -9.93
CA ILE A 360 10.18 10.51 -9.45
C ILE A 360 9.27 10.01 -10.57
N VAL A 361 9.35 10.62 -11.76
CA VAL A 361 8.52 10.23 -12.92
C VAL A 361 8.88 8.83 -13.39
N LEU A 362 10.16 8.50 -13.41
CA LEU A 362 10.63 7.18 -13.80
C LEU A 362 10.18 6.10 -12.79
N ALA A 363 10.30 6.37 -11.49
CA ALA A 363 9.82 5.47 -10.44
C ALA A 363 8.31 5.22 -10.53
N TRP A 364 7.54 6.27 -10.75
CA TRP A 364 6.10 6.17 -11.00
C TRP A 364 5.80 5.34 -12.25
N LEU A 365 6.49 5.58 -13.35
CA LEU A 365 6.27 4.86 -14.61
C LEU A 365 6.58 3.36 -14.48
N VAL A 366 7.67 3.01 -13.80
CA VAL A 366 8.02 1.60 -13.51
C VAL A 366 6.91 0.94 -12.70
N ALA A 367 6.39 1.63 -11.66
CA ALA A 367 5.30 1.09 -10.86
C ALA A 367 4.01 0.92 -11.69
N VAL A 368 3.67 1.86 -12.57
CA VAL A 368 2.52 1.75 -13.50
C VAL A 368 2.66 0.54 -14.43
N ILE A 369 3.82 0.38 -15.04
CA ILE A 369 4.07 -0.75 -15.96
C ILE A 369 3.92 -2.09 -15.21
N LEU A 370 4.55 -2.20 -14.03
CA LEU A 370 4.44 -3.40 -13.20
C LEU A 370 3.01 -3.62 -12.70
N ARG A 371 2.28 -2.56 -12.38
CA ARG A 371 0.87 -2.67 -11.96
C ARG A 371 -0.03 -3.23 -13.07
N ILE A 372 0.08 -2.69 -14.26
CA ILE A 372 -0.64 -3.21 -15.44
C ILE A 372 -0.30 -4.69 -15.61
N ALA A 373 0.96 -5.00 -15.43
CA ALA A 373 1.53 -6.29 -15.60
C ALA A 373 1.04 -7.31 -14.56
N LEU A 374 1.19 -7.03 -13.29
CA LEU A 374 1.05 -7.99 -12.19
C LEU A 374 -0.36 -8.03 -11.58
N GLY A 375 -1.16 -7.00 -11.81
CA GLY A 375 -2.53 -6.92 -11.31
C GLY A 375 -2.68 -6.65 -9.81
N SER A 376 -1.62 -6.74 -9.02
CA SER A 376 -1.62 -6.46 -7.58
C SER A 376 -0.83 -5.18 -7.27
N ALA A 377 -1.45 -4.23 -6.58
CA ALA A 377 -0.78 -2.99 -6.18
C ALA A 377 0.41 -3.27 -5.25
N THR A 378 0.23 -4.16 -4.27
CA THR A 378 1.28 -4.53 -3.32
C THR A 378 2.47 -5.20 -4.02
N VAL A 379 2.20 -6.15 -4.94
CA VAL A 379 3.27 -6.82 -5.69
C VAL A 379 3.98 -5.82 -6.62
N ALA A 380 3.22 -4.99 -7.31
CA ALA A 380 3.78 -3.97 -8.21
C ALA A 380 4.69 -2.99 -7.47
N VAL A 381 4.24 -2.48 -6.32
CA VAL A 381 5.00 -1.51 -5.53
C VAL A 381 6.30 -2.10 -4.98
N VAL A 382 6.26 -3.32 -4.46
CA VAL A 382 7.44 -4.00 -3.92
C VAL A 382 8.45 -4.33 -5.02
N THR A 383 7.96 -4.84 -6.16
CA THR A 383 8.83 -5.13 -7.31
C THR A 383 9.44 -3.85 -7.88
N ALA A 384 8.64 -2.77 -8.03
CA ALA A 384 9.13 -1.48 -8.50
C ALA A 384 10.23 -0.92 -7.58
N SER A 385 10.08 -1.03 -6.27
CA SER A 385 11.07 -0.50 -5.33
C SER A 385 12.46 -1.10 -5.54
N GLY A 386 12.55 -2.41 -5.85
CA GLY A 386 13.81 -3.05 -6.18
C GLY A 386 14.46 -2.50 -7.45
N VAL A 387 13.65 -2.19 -8.47
CA VAL A 387 14.14 -1.66 -9.75
C VAL A 387 14.59 -0.20 -9.62
N VAL A 388 13.86 0.62 -8.85
CA VAL A 388 14.13 2.07 -8.78
C VAL A 388 15.01 2.48 -7.60
N LEU A 389 15.37 1.57 -6.70
CA LEU A 389 16.26 1.87 -5.56
C LEU A 389 17.57 2.56 -5.98
N PRO A 390 18.26 2.13 -7.07
CA PRO A 390 19.48 2.79 -7.50
C PRO A 390 19.29 4.25 -7.93
N LEU A 391 18.08 4.60 -8.41
CA LEU A 391 17.77 5.96 -8.87
C LEU A 391 17.72 6.97 -7.71
N LEU A 392 17.52 6.48 -6.48
CA LEU A 392 17.48 7.33 -5.30
C LEU A 392 18.88 7.84 -4.93
N ALA A 393 19.90 7.01 -5.11
CA ALA A 393 21.28 7.35 -4.72
C ALA A 393 21.83 8.48 -5.58
N GLY A 394 22.08 9.64 -4.95
CA GLY A 394 22.65 10.81 -5.62
C GLY A 394 21.69 11.62 -6.48
N SER A 395 20.38 11.30 -6.45
CA SER A 395 19.36 12.04 -7.21
C SER A 395 18.96 13.37 -6.58
N GLY A 396 19.24 13.58 -5.30
CA GLY A 396 18.74 14.72 -4.52
C GLY A 396 17.25 14.65 -4.19
N VAL A 397 16.53 13.60 -4.60
CA VAL A 397 15.10 13.40 -4.33
C VAL A 397 14.90 12.88 -2.91
N HIS A 398 13.91 13.42 -2.21
CA HIS A 398 13.52 12.92 -0.88
C HIS A 398 13.04 11.46 -0.96
N PRO A 399 13.55 10.56 -0.11
CA PRO A 399 13.15 9.14 -0.13
C PRO A 399 11.64 8.95 0.00
N GLU A 400 10.96 9.77 0.80
CA GLU A 400 9.51 9.75 0.99
C GLU A 400 8.75 10.04 -0.31
N MET A 401 9.27 10.97 -1.13
CA MET A 401 8.66 11.30 -2.43
C MET A 401 8.85 10.17 -3.43
N MET A 402 9.97 9.48 -3.40
CA MET A 402 10.16 8.26 -4.19
C MET A 402 9.21 7.14 -3.75
N VAL A 403 9.00 6.96 -2.43
CA VAL A 403 7.98 6.02 -1.91
C VAL A 403 6.61 6.36 -2.47
N LEU A 404 6.19 7.62 -2.35
CA LEU A 404 4.88 8.08 -2.80
C LEU A 404 4.71 8.02 -4.32
N ALA A 405 5.77 8.25 -5.10
CA ALA A 405 5.76 8.08 -6.54
C ALA A 405 5.48 6.62 -6.94
N VAL A 406 6.22 5.67 -6.37
CA VAL A 406 5.98 4.24 -6.59
C VAL A 406 4.59 3.83 -6.10
N ALA A 407 4.19 4.30 -4.93
CA ALA A 407 2.91 3.99 -4.32
C ALA A 407 1.74 4.47 -5.18
N CYS A 408 1.73 5.74 -5.61
CA CYS A 408 0.65 6.24 -6.47
C CYS A 408 0.68 5.64 -7.89
N GLY A 409 1.85 5.26 -8.41
CA GLY A 409 1.94 4.51 -9.66
C GLY A 409 1.28 3.13 -9.58
N SER A 410 1.39 2.48 -8.43
CA SER A 410 0.86 1.13 -8.21
C SER A 410 -0.67 1.01 -8.21
N VAL A 411 -1.40 2.11 -8.11
CA VAL A 411 -2.87 2.08 -8.20
C VAL A 411 -3.37 2.09 -9.65
N ALA A 412 -2.53 2.47 -10.61
CA ALA A 412 -2.91 2.66 -12.00
C ALA A 412 -3.53 1.41 -12.65
N CYS A 413 -4.45 1.63 -13.57
CA CYS A 413 -4.96 0.60 -14.46
C CYS A 413 -5.42 -0.70 -13.77
N SER A 414 -6.13 -0.62 -12.63
CA SER A 414 -6.75 -1.80 -12.01
C SER A 414 -7.71 -2.46 -12.98
N HIS A 415 -7.45 -3.71 -13.40
CA HIS A 415 -8.26 -4.43 -14.40
C HIS A 415 -8.39 -5.93 -14.04
N VAL A 416 -8.73 -6.76 -15.00
CA VAL A 416 -9.14 -8.18 -14.80
C VAL A 416 -8.10 -9.08 -14.12
N ASN A 417 -6.88 -8.66 -13.94
CA ASN A 417 -5.85 -9.38 -13.16
C ASN A 417 -5.79 -8.96 -11.68
N ASP A 418 -6.60 -7.97 -11.26
CA ASP A 418 -6.64 -7.43 -9.91
C ASP A 418 -7.80 -8.04 -9.09
N PRO A 419 -7.54 -8.68 -7.93
CA PRO A 419 -8.62 -9.15 -7.05
C PRO A 419 -9.61 -8.05 -6.66
N GLY A 420 -9.12 -6.83 -6.38
CA GLY A 420 -9.95 -5.68 -6.06
C GLY A 420 -10.86 -5.26 -7.22
N PHE A 421 -10.46 -5.50 -8.48
CA PHE A 421 -11.31 -5.29 -9.65
C PHE A 421 -12.54 -6.20 -9.65
N TRP A 422 -12.36 -7.48 -9.36
CA TRP A 422 -13.44 -8.46 -9.30
C TRP A 422 -14.37 -8.18 -8.13
N LEU A 423 -13.82 -7.85 -6.96
CA LEU A 423 -14.60 -7.42 -5.80
C LEU A 423 -15.50 -6.23 -6.15
N PHE A 424 -14.94 -5.19 -6.75
CA PHE A 424 -15.67 -4.01 -7.22
C PHE A 424 -16.76 -4.38 -8.22
N LYS A 425 -16.42 -5.19 -9.24
CA LYS A 425 -17.33 -5.62 -10.31
C LYS A 425 -18.52 -6.39 -9.77
N GLU A 426 -18.28 -7.37 -8.88
CA GLU A 426 -19.33 -8.24 -8.35
C GLU A 426 -20.24 -7.50 -7.37
N TYR A 427 -19.67 -6.73 -6.43
CA TYR A 427 -20.48 -5.99 -5.45
C TYR A 427 -21.29 -4.85 -6.07
N PHE A 428 -20.83 -4.28 -7.16
CA PHE A 428 -21.63 -3.28 -7.88
C PHE A 428 -22.41 -3.85 -9.06
N ASN A 429 -22.44 -5.19 -9.20
CA ASN A 429 -23.19 -5.89 -10.24
C ASN A 429 -22.96 -5.30 -11.65
N LEU A 430 -21.70 -5.05 -11.96
CA LEU A 430 -21.25 -4.48 -13.23
C LEU A 430 -20.83 -5.60 -14.20
N SER A 431 -21.04 -5.37 -15.49
CA SER A 431 -20.32 -6.16 -16.50
C SER A 431 -18.83 -5.86 -16.45
N VAL A 432 -18.00 -6.78 -16.99
CA VAL A 432 -16.54 -6.58 -17.05
C VAL A 432 -16.18 -5.27 -17.78
N ILE A 433 -16.90 -4.96 -18.87
CA ILE A 433 -16.67 -3.73 -19.66
C ILE A 433 -17.01 -2.48 -18.85
N GLU A 434 -18.13 -2.50 -18.11
CA GLU A 434 -18.50 -1.38 -17.24
C GLU A 434 -17.51 -1.20 -16.10
N ALA A 435 -17.07 -2.30 -15.47
CA ALA A 435 -16.06 -2.26 -14.44
C ALA A 435 -14.73 -1.69 -14.95
N ILE A 436 -14.28 -2.09 -16.15
CA ILE A 436 -13.10 -1.50 -16.81
C ILE A 436 -13.31 0.00 -17.04
N LYS A 437 -14.45 0.39 -17.61
CA LYS A 437 -14.72 1.81 -17.87
C LYS A 437 -14.71 2.65 -16.60
N VAL A 438 -15.19 2.13 -15.48
CA VAL A 438 -15.27 2.88 -14.23
C VAL A 438 -14.00 2.74 -13.41
N ARG A 439 -13.62 1.50 -13.05
CA ARG A 439 -12.52 1.26 -12.12
C ARG A 439 -11.16 1.54 -12.74
N THR A 440 -10.88 0.99 -13.93
CA THR A 440 -9.59 1.20 -14.57
C THR A 440 -9.35 2.67 -14.88
N SER A 441 -10.39 3.40 -15.30
CA SER A 441 -10.25 4.82 -15.62
C SER A 441 -9.98 5.67 -14.36
N TYR A 442 -10.74 5.50 -13.26
CA TYR A 442 -10.50 6.31 -12.07
C TYR A 442 -9.15 5.98 -11.41
N THR A 443 -8.75 4.71 -11.39
CA THR A 443 -7.45 4.33 -10.82
C THR A 443 -6.29 4.89 -11.62
N THR A 444 -6.42 4.96 -12.94
CA THR A 444 -5.40 5.58 -13.81
C THR A 444 -5.31 7.09 -13.57
N VAL A 445 -6.45 7.79 -13.52
CA VAL A 445 -6.43 9.24 -13.26
C VAL A 445 -5.96 9.54 -11.84
N LEU A 446 -6.30 8.68 -10.86
CA LEU A 446 -5.80 8.78 -9.49
C LEU A 446 -4.26 8.68 -9.44
N ALA A 447 -3.68 7.73 -10.18
CA ALA A 447 -2.23 7.59 -10.26
C ALA A 447 -1.55 8.84 -10.86
N VAL A 448 -2.15 9.43 -11.90
CA VAL A 448 -1.63 10.66 -12.53
C VAL A 448 -1.74 11.86 -11.58
N LEU A 449 -2.87 12.02 -10.90
CA LEU A 449 -3.03 13.09 -9.89
C LEU A 449 -2.09 12.87 -8.71
N GLY A 450 -1.88 11.63 -8.30
CA GLY A 450 -0.90 11.27 -7.28
C GLY A 450 0.51 11.73 -7.67
N LEU A 451 0.94 11.43 -8.90
CA LEU A 451 2.23 11.92 -9.43
C LEU A 451 2.31 13.45 -9.40
N GLY A 452 1.26 14.14 -9.87
CA GLY A 452 1.19 15.60 -9.81
C GLY A 452 1.35 16.14 -8.39
N GLY A 453 0.71 15.48 -7.42
CA GLY A 453 0.84 15.82 -6.00
C GLY A 453 2.26 15.60 -5.47
N VAL A 454 2.89 14.45 -5.81
CA VAL A 454 4.27 14.14 -5.41
C VAL A 454 5.24 15.19 -5.95
N LEU A 455 5.15 15.51 -7.26
CA LEU A 455 6.01 16.53 -7.89
C LEU A 455 5.81 17.91 -7.27
N THR A 456 4.57 18.25 -6.87
CA THR A 456 4.27 19.55 -6.23
C THR A 456 4.87 19.61 -4.83
N VAL A 457 4.76 18.54 -4.04
CA VAL A 457 5.34 18.49 -2.69
C VAL A 457 6.85 18.50 -2.76
N GLU A 458 7.48 17.71 -3.65
CA GLU A 458 8.93 17.72 -3.85
C GLU A 458 9.44 19.13 -4.21
N TRP A 459 8.80 19.77 -5.19
CA TRP A 459 9.15 21.15 -5.56
C TRP A 459 9.01 22.13 -4.37
N ALA A 460 7.99 21.95 -3.53
CA ALA A 460 7.80 22.80 -2.35
C ALA A 460 8.89 22.58 -1.30
N LEU A 461 9.31 21.32 -1.07
CA LEU A 461 10.40 20.98 -0.17
C LEU A 461 11.72 21.60 -0.64
N ASP A 462 12.04 21.49 -1.94
CA ASP A 462 13.23 22.09 -2.55
C ASP A 462 13.25 23.62 -2.38
N VAL A 463 12.12 24.29 -2.61
CA VAL A 463 12.00 25.77 -2.49
C VAL A 463 12.15 26.21 -1.04
N LEU A 464 11.64 25.44 -0.10
CA LEU A 464 11.70 25.75 1.34
C LEU A 464 13.01 25.30 1.99
N ASN A 465 13.90 24.60 1.27
CA ASN A 465 15.12 23.97 1.77
C ASN A 465 14.85 23.07 3.02
N LEU A 466 13.78 22.27 2.98
CA LEU A 466 13.37 21.37 4.03
C LEU A 466 13.89 19.96 3.77
#